data_bde089249739f529bb46eb014e373117
#
_entry.id   bde089249739f529bb46eb014e373117
#
_cell.length_a   1.000
_cell.length_b   1.000
_cell.length_c   1.000
_cell.angle_alpha   90.00
_cell.angle_beta   90.00
_cell.angle_gamma   90.00
#
_symmetry.space_group_name_H-M   'P 1'
#
loop_
_entity.id
_entity.type
_entity.pdbx_description
1 polymer ?
#
loop_
_entity_poly.entity_id
_entity_poly.type
_entity_poly.pdbx_seq_one_letter_code
_entity_poly.pdbx_strand_id
1 'polypeptide(L)'
;MSTLRARCPDCRTLTAVAVGTEYQCHACGREFASGLVRIPTAWGTGGEAMADAANMKLPWPEAAVVEEATLEDEIARVAHELPARPFILGGSCCGHIGAVRELARRHGRVGVVWLDAHGDLNTPASSPTGNAWGMPLRMLIDAGDVDPKDVTLLGARNLDPPETDFIAEAGIRQELGPLPDRIYVALDLDVILPGDLDIFMPEPGGPAFGELEAVLQGLPAPIGAGFTGGLRSERNEALLPRLAAALGL
;
A
#
# COMPACT_ATOMS: atom_id res chain seq x y z
N MET A 1 4.38 16.33 -18.78
CA MET A 1 5.51 15.39 -18.71
C MET A 1 5.79 15.18 -17.24
N SER A 2 5.44 14.02 -16.71
CA SER A 2 5.81 13.67 -15.33
C SER A 2 7.32 13.64 -15.23
N THR A 3 7.89 14.50 -14.44
CA THR A 3 9.27 14.38 -14.04
C THR A 3 9.31 13.42 -12.87
N LEU A 4 9.41 12.12 -13.13
CA LEU A 4 9.66 11.11 -12.12
C LEU A 4 11.00 11.44 -11.46
N ARG A 5 10.95 12.34 -10.49
CA ARG A 5 12.11 12.72 -9.67
C ARG A 5 12.01 12.10 -8.32
N ALA A 6 13.12 11.62 -7.81
CA ALA A 6 13.24 11.09 -6.47
C ALA A 6 14.32 11.81 -5.69
N ARG A 7 14.18 11.81 -4.38
CA ARG A 7 15.25 12.29 -3.49
C ARG A 7 16.31 11.20 -3.39
N CYS A 8 17.55 11.55 -3.71
CA CYS A 8 18.68 10.63 -3.62
C CYS A 8 18.94 10.21 -2.16
N PRO A 9 19.10 8.92 -1.85
CA PRO A 9 19.37 8.46 -0.50
C PRO A 9 20.74 8.94 0.03
N ASP A 10 21.70 9.12 -0.84
CA ASP A 10 23.07 9.52 -0.46
C ASP A 10 23.20 11.04 -0.31
N CYS A 11 23.00 11.80 -1.38
CA CYS A 11 23.23 13.25 -1.35
C CYS A 11 21.99 14.07 -0.94
N ARG A 12 20.84 13.44 -0.73
CA ARG A 12 19.57 14.04 -0.29
C ARG A 12 18.99 15.11 -1.22
N THR A 13 19.52 15.26 -2.42
CA THR A 13 18.98 16.19 -3.43
C THR A 13 17.81 15.55 -4.18
N LEU A 14 16.85 16.36 -4.62
CA LEU A 14 15.71 15.93 -5.45
C LEU A 14 16.10 15.97 -6.95
N THR A 15 17.18 15.27 -7.29
CA THR A 15 17.77 15.28 -8.64
C THR A 15 17.83 13.90 -9.29
N ALA A 16 17.38 12.86 -8.62
CA ALA A 16 17.30 11.54 -9.21
C ALA A 16 16.12 11.47 -10.20
N VAL A 17 16.35 10.86 -11.34
CA VAL A 17 15.34 10.64 -12.38
C VAL A 17 15.24 9.15 -12.69
N ALA A 18 14.05 8.71 -13.10
CA ALA A 18 13.83 7.33 -13.50
C ALA A 18 14.58 7.03 -14.81
N VAL A 19 15.38 5.97 -14.81
CA VAL A 19 16.09 5.44 -15.98
C VAL A 19 15.78 3.94 -16.07
N GLY A 20 14.84 3.57 -16.94
CA GLY A 20 14.34 2.20 -17.01
C GLY A 20 13.58 1.82 -15.73
N THR A 21 14.07 0.80 -15.03
CA THR A 21 13.49 0.29 -13.77
C THR A 21 14.11 0.88 -12.52
N GLU A 22 15.08 1.78 -12.68
CA GLU A 22 15.86 2.35 -11.58
C GLU A 22 15.86 3.86 -11.62
N TYR A 23 16.30 4.49 -10.53
CA TYR A 23 16.57 5.91 -10.45
C TYR A 23 18.07 6.15 -10.56
N GLN A 24 18.47 7.20 -11.26
CA GLN A 24 19.82 7.70 -11.28
C GLN A 24 19.86 9.14 -10.78
N CYS A 25 20.67 9.39 -9.75
CA CYS A 25 20.87 10.73 -9.23
C CYS A 25 21.85 11.53 -10.11
N HIS A 26 21.37 12.64 -10.69
CA HIS A 26 22.20 13.51 -11.51
C HIS A 26 23.24 14.33 -10.72
N ALA A 27 23.10 14.42 -9.39
CA ALA A 27 24.04 15.15 -8.56
C ALA A 27 25.25 14.29 -8.12
N CYS A 28 25.06 13.02 -7.81
CA CYS A 28 26.13 12.15 -7.30
C CYS A 28 26.27 10.82 -8.06
N GLY A 29 25.45 10.54 -9.07
CA GLY A 29 25.50 9.34 -9.88
C GLY A 29 24.92 8.08 -9.21
N ARG A 30 24.40 8.17 -7.97
CA ARG A 30 23.81 7.02 -7.26
C ARG A 30 22.65 6.43 -8.06
N GLU A 31 22.65 5.11 -8.22
CA GLU A 31 21.56 4.31 -8.78
C GLU A 31 20.81 3.59 -7.64
N PHE A 32 19.46 3.56 -7.73
CA PHE A 32 18.61 2.88 -6.74
C PHE A 32 17.24 2.54 -7.35
N ALA A 33 16.64 1.44 -6.90
CA ALA A 33 15.53 0.80 -7.59
C ALA A 33 14.13 1.23 -7.13
N SER A 34 13.96 1.70 -5.89
CA SER A 34 12.64 2.00 -5.32
C SER A 34 12.45 3.48 -5.01
N GLY A 35 11.20 3.95 -5.11
CA GLY A 35 10.84 5.32 -4.80
C GLY A 35 9.62 5.39 -3.90
N LEU A 36 9.71 6.19 -2.81
CA LEU A 36 8.64 6.41 -1.86
C LEU A 36 7.63 7.41 -2.43
N VAL A 37 6.38 6.99 -2.54
CA VAL A 37 5.24 7.87 -2.86
C VAL A 37 4.44 8.07 -1.57
N ARG A 38 4.34 9.31 -1.13
CA ARG A 38 3.59 9.69 0.06
C ARG A 38 2.21 10.17 -0.30
N ILE A 39 1.21 9.69 0.44
CA ILE A 39 -0.20 10.04 0.24
C ILE A 39 -0.78 10.48 1.60
N PRO A 40 -0.61 11.76 1.99
CA PRO A 40 -1.01 12.27 3.31
C PRO A 40 -2.51 12.58 3.36
N THR A 41 -3.33 11.64 2.93
CA THR A 41 -4.79 11.74 2.92
C THR A 41 -5.42 10.52 3.59
N ALA A 42 -6.62 10.70 4.11
CA ALA A 42 -7.46 9.62 4.59
C ALA A 42 -8.90 9.93 4.18
N TRP A 43 -9.46 9.06 3.34
CA TRP A 43 -10.78 9.26 2.73
C TRP A 43 -11.89 8.74 3.63
N GLY A 44 -12.17 9.51 4.70
CA GLY A 44 -13.19 9.23 5.69
C GLY A 44 -13.19 10.27 6.80
N THR A 45 -14.08 10.12 7.76
CA THR A 45 -14.26 11.08 8.88
C THR A 45 -13.33 10.72 10.04
N GLY A 46 -12.53 11.69 10.51
CA GLY A 46 -11.64 11.52 11.67
C GLY A 46 -10.31 10.84 11.38
N GLY A 47 -9.89 10.78 10.10
CA GLY A 47 -8.66 10.10 9.67
C GLY A 47 -7.39 10.97 9.68
N GLU A 48 -7.41 12.16 10.27
CA GLU A 48 -6.30 13.14 10.22
C GLU A 48 -5.00 12.57 10.80
N ALA A 49 -5.09 11.81 11.89
CA ALA A 49 -3.92 11.18 12.51
C ALA A 49 -3.35 10.06 11.64
N MET A 50 -4.20 9.32 10.93
CA MET A 50 -3.81 8.31 9.96
C MET A 50 -3.17 8.97 8.73
N ALA A 51 -3.73 10.07 8.23
CA ALA A 51 -3.16 10.84 7.13
C ALA A 51 -1.73 11.33 7.43
N ASP A 52 -1.44 11.77 8.67
CA ASP A 52 -0.10 12.21 9.08
C ASP A 52 0.95 11.08 9.05
N ALA A 53 0.55 9.82 9.03
CA ALA A 53 1.47 8.68 8.91
C ALA A 53 2.32 8.75 7.63
N ALA A 54 1.79 9.30 6.54
CA ALA A 54 2.55 9.51 5.31
C ALA A 54 3.77 10.41 5.49
N ASN A 55 3.85 11.20 6.57
CA ASN A 55 4.97 12.08 6.90
C ASN A 55 6.07 11.41 7.74
N MET A 56 5.98 10.11 8.04
CA MET A 56 7.04 9.37 8.73
C MET A 56 8.38 9.48 8.00
N LYS A 57 9.48 9.55 8.77
CA LYS A 57 10.85 9.64 8.24
C LYS A 57 11.37 8.25 7.91
N LEU A 58 11.21 7.84 6.67
CA LEU A 58 11.70 6.57 6.17
C LEU A 58 12.95 6.73 5.28
N PRO A 59 13.83 5.72 5.20
CA PRO A 59 15.14 5.84 4.54
C PRO A 59 15.08 5.78 3.00
N TRP A 60 13.90 5.64 2.40
CA TRP A 60 13.76 5.58 0.95
C TRP A 60 13.73 6.96 0.30
N PRO A 61 14.22 7.06 -0.94
CA PRO A 61 14.11 8.29 -1.70
C PRO A 61 12.64 8.60 -2.00
N GLU A 62 12.28 9.87 -1.81
CA GLU A 62 10.94 10.36 -2.09
C GLU A 62 10.77 10.62 -3.58
N ALA A 63 9.88 9.87 -4.23
CA ALA A 63 9.53 10.02 -5.64
C ALA A 63 8.45 11.10 -5.83
N ALA A 64 7.41 11.07 -5.00
CA ALA A 64 6.32 12.03 -5.06
C ALA A 64 5.64 12.20 -3.69
N VAL A 65 4.95 13.32 -3.53
CA VAL A 65 3.92 13.53 -2.51
C VAL A 65 2.64 13.83 -3.26
N VAL A 66 1.60 13.06 -3.02
CA VAL A 66 0.30 13.19 -3.69
C VAL A 66 -0.74 13.54 -2.64
N GLU A 67 -1.33 14.72 -2.80
CA GLU A 67 -2.40 15.23 -1.95
C GLU A 67 -3.38 15.98 -2.88
N GLU A 68 -4.59 15.45 -3.01
CA GLU A 68 -5.60 15.96 -3.94
C GLU A 68 -6.92 16.21 -3.22
N ALA A 69 -7.80 16.99 -3.84
CA ALA A 69 -9.07 17.39 -3.24
C ALA A 69 -10.15 16.29 -3.32
N THR A 70 -9.99 15.32 -4.21
CA THR A 70 -10.91 14.20 -4.39
C THR A 70 -10.14 12.89 -4.48
N LEU A 71 -10.76 11.78 -4.08
CA LEU A 71 -10.18 10.45 -4.21
C LEU A 71 -9.90 10.09 -5.68
N GLU A 72 -10.77 10.51 -6.60
CA GLU A 72 -10.59 10.25 -8.03
C GLU A 72 -9.32 10.92 -8.57
N ASP A 73 -9.11 12.20 -8.23
CA ASP A 73 -7.92 12.95 -8.62
C ASP A 73 -6.66 12.34 -7.98
N GLU A 74 -6.74 11.92 -6.72
CA GLU A 74 -5.63 11.24 -6.03
C GLU A 74 -5.25 9.94 -6.73
N ILE A 75 -6.21 9.09 -7.04
CA ILE A 75 -5.97 7.84 -7.78
C ILE A 75 -5.28 8.13 -9.12
N ALA A 76 -5.78 9.11 -9.87
CA ALA A 76 -5.21 9.51 -11.15
C ALA A 76 -3.79 10.08 -10.99
N ARG A 77 -3.57 10.88 -9.95
CA ARG A 77 -2.28 11.49 -9.67
C ARG A 77 -1.23 10.47 -9.23
N VAL A 78 -1.60 9.55 -8.33
CA VAL A 78 -0.73 8.43 -7.92
C VAL A 78 -0.32 7.60 -9.14
N ALA A 79 -1.26 7.22 -9.99
CA ALA A 79 -0.98 6.47 -11.21
C ALA A 79 0.00 7.21 -12.15
N HIS A 80 -0.15 8.54 -12.27
CA HIS A 80 0.72 9.37 -13.10
C HIS A 80 2.14 9.51 -12.55
N GLU A 81 2.30 9.65 -11.23
CA GLU A 81 3.59 9.86 -10.57
C GLU A 81 4.31 8.55 -10.19
N LEU A 82 3.69 7.40 -10.46
CA LEU A 82 4.15 6.10 -9.98
C LEU A 82 5.53 5.72 -10.53
N PRO A 83 6.56 5.51 -9.69
CA PRO A 83 7.85 5.00 -10.11
C PRO A 83 7.76 3.57 -10.66
N ALA A 84 8.86 3.07 -11.22
CA ALA A 84 8.91 1.72 -11.79
C ALA A 84 8.64 0.63 -10.72
N ARG A 85 9.20 0.82 -9.53
CA ARG A 85 8.97 -0.04 -8.35
C ARG A 85 8.55 0.85 -7.18
N PRO A 86 7.23 1.10 -7.04
CA PRO A 86 6.73 1.99 -6.01
C PRO A 86 6.76 1.39 -4.62
N PHE A 87 7.04 2.25 -3.64
CA PHE A 87 6.73 2.04 -2.24
C PHE A 87 5.76 3.13 -1.79
N ILE A 88 4.50 2.77 -1.59
CA ILE A 88 3.46 3.69 -1.12
C ILE A 88 3.55 3.80 0.40
N LEU A 89 3.53 5.03 0.91
CA LEU A 89 3.27 5.32 2.32
C LEU A 89 2.04 6.21 2.38
N GLY A 90 0.91 5.61 2.68
CA GLY A 90 -0.38 6.30 2.70
C GLY A 90 -0.93 6.50 4.11
N GLY A 91 -1.90 7.39 4.24
CA GLY A 91 -2.75 7.45 5.40
C GLY A 91 -3.69 6.24 5.41
N SER A 92 -4.58 6.15 4.44
CA SER A 92 -5.57 5.07 4.34
C SER A 92 -5.29 4.11 3.19
N CYS A 93 -5.94 2.95 3.20
CA CYS A 93 -5.85 1.91 2.18
C CYS A 93 -6.26 2.38 0.77
N CYS A 94 -6.98 3.50 0.63
CA CYS A 94 -7.23 4.14 -0.65
C CYS A 94 -5.96 4.49 -1.42
N GLY A 95 -4.85 4.76 -0.74
CA GLY A 95 -3.56 5.05 -1.36
C GLY A 95 -3.02 3.94 -2.26
N HIS A 96 -3.47 2.70 -2.09
CA HIS A 96 -3.06 1.59 -2.94
C HIS A 96 -3.73 1.59 -4.33
N ILE A 97 -4.93 2.21 -4.47
CA ILE A 97 -5.75 2.09 -5.67
C ILE A 97 -4.99 2.56 -6.92
N GLY A 98 -4.45 3.78 -6.90
CA GLY A 98 -3.74 4.34 -8.05
C GLY A 98 -2.49 3.53 -8.42
N ALA A 99 -1.79 2.99 -7.43
CA ALA A 99 -0.61 2.16 -7.64
C ALA A 99 -0.96 0.81 -8.29
N VAL A 100 -1.94 0.10 -7.76
CA VAL A 100 -2.37 -1.20 -8.30
C VAL A 100 -2.91 -1.04 -9.73
N ARG A 101 -3.78 -0.05 -9.95
CA ARG A 101 -4.33 0.29 -11.28
C ARG A 101 -3.24 0.52 -12.30
N GLU A 102 -2.26 1.35 -12.00
CA GLU A 102 -1.19 1.68 -12.92
C GLU A 102 -0.24 0.48 -13.16
N LEU A 103 0.06 -0.31 -12.13
CA LEU A 103 0.86 -1.53 -12.28
C LEU A 103 0.13 -2.56 -13.14
N ALA A 104 -1.19 -2.74 -12.98
CA ALA A 104 -2.01 -3.58 -13.83
C ALA A 104 -1.99 -3.09 -15.29
N ARG A 105 -2.11 -1.77 -15.51
CA ARG A 105 -2.00 -1.17 -16.85
C ARG A 105 -0.63 -1.40 -17.51
N ARG A 106 0.47 -1.32 -16.73
CA ARG A 106 1.85 -1.51 -17.23
C ARG A 106 2.17 -2.97 -17.53
N HIS A 107 1.66 -3.87 -16.70
CA HIS A 107 2.14 -5.25 -16.66
C HIS A 107 1.07 -6.30 -17.05
N GLY A 108 -0.18 -5.88 -17.25
CA GLY A 108 -1.31 -6.79 -17.44
C GLY A 108 -1.73 -7.42 -16.11
N ARG A 109 -1.81 -8.75 -16.04
CA ARG A 109 -2.24 -9.49 -14.87
C ARG A 109 -1.29 -9.28 -13.68
N VAL A 110 -1.82 -8.71 -12.59
CA VAL A 110 -1.11 -8.49 -11.32
C VAL A 110 -1.91 -9.13 -10.20
N GLY A 111 -1.25 -9.93 -9.37
CA GLY A 111 -1.84 -10.43 -8.13
C GLY A 111 -1.73 -9.37 -7.03
N VAL A 112 -2.69 -9.36 -6.11
CA VAL A 112 -2.67 -8.48 -4.95
C VAL A 112 -2.68 -9.32 -3.68
N VAL A 113 -1.65 -9.16 -2.86
CA VAL A 113 -1.62 -9.67 -1.50
C VAL A 113 -2.02 -8.50 -0.59
N TRP A 114 -3.24 -8.58 -0.07
CA TRP A 114 -3.84 -7.59 0.82
C TRP A 114 -3.76 -8.10 2.26
N LEU A 115 -2.90 -7.49 3.08
CA LEU A 115 -2.72 -7.83 4.48
C LEU A 115 -3.42 -6.77 5.32
N ASP A 116 -4.49 -7.15 6.01
CA ASP A 116 -5.41 -6.24 6.68
C ASP A 116 -6.23 -6.99 7.73
N ALA A 117 -6.63 -6.32 8.80
CA ALA A 117 -7.61 -6.87 9.73
C ALA A 117 -9.04 -6.81 9.19
N HIS A 118 -9.29 -5.95 8.20
CA HIS A 118 -10.57 -5.71 7.57
C HIS A 118 -10.65 -6.34 6.17
N GLY A 119 -11.79 -6.21 5.52
CA GLY A 119 -11.98 -6.72 4.16
C GLY A 119 -11.65 -5.70 3.10
N ASP A 120 -11.90 -4.42 3.39
CA ASP A 120 -11.84 -3.32 2.42
C ASP A 120 -12.71 -3.54 1.17
N LEU A 121 -13.77 -4.34 1.36
CA LEU A 121 -14.68 -4.82 0.31
C LEU A 121 -16.08 -4.23 0.40
N ASN A 122 -16.28 -3.25 1.27
CA ASN A 122 -17.53 -2.52 1.33
C ASN A 122 -17.76 -1.69 0.05
N THR A 123 -19.00 -1.30 -0.14
CA THR A 123 -19.44 -0.33 -1.15
C THR A 123 -20.06 0.88 -0.45
N PRO A 124 -20.32 1.99 -1.13
CA PRO A 124 -21.07 3.10 -0.53
C PRO A 124 -22.45 2.69 0.01
N ALA A 125 -23.05 1.62 -0.53
CA ALA A 125 -24.36 1.11 -0.10
C ALA A 125 -24.26 0.15 1.09
N SER A 126 -23.15 -0.57 1.26
CA SER A 126 -22.98 -1.56 2.32
C SER A 126 -22.21 -1.04 3.53
N SER A 127 -21.41 0.01 3.36
CA SER A 127 -20.55 0.55 4.43
C SER A 127 -21.37 1.16 5.57
N PRO A 128 -21.17 0.72 6.82
CA PRO A 128 -21.87 1.30 7.96
C PRO A 128 -21.45 2.75 8.25
N THR A 129 -20.22 3.11 7.89
CA THR A 129 -19.62 4.42 8.18
C THR A 129 -19.63 5.38 7.00
N GLY A 130 -19.72 4.85 5.77
CA GLY A 130 -19.53 5.61 4.55
C GLY A 130 -18.08 6.03 4.26
N ASN A 131 -17.12 5.62 5.09
CA ASN A 131 -15.71 5.93 4.91
C ASN A 131 -15.14 5.13 3.72
N ALA A 132 -14.49 5.83 2.80
CA ALA A 132 -13.95 5.19 1.59
C ALA A 132 -12.78 4.24 1.89
N TRP A 133 -12.09 4.41 3.01
CA TRP A 133 -10.99 3.52 3.39
C TRP A 133 -11.39 2.06 3.67
N GLY A 134 -12.67 1.76 3.89
CA GLY A 134 -13.18 0.37 3.97
C GLY A 134 -13.66 -0.18 2.61
N MET A 135 -13.26 0.43 1.48
CA MET A 135 -13.78 0.08 0.15
C MET A 135 -12.69 -0.17 -0.91
N PRO A 136 -11.39 0.12 -0.71
CA PRO A 136 -10.44 0.23 -1.81
C PRO A 136 -10.20 -1.08 -2.56
N LEU A 137 -10.19 -2.22 -1.89
CA LEU A 137 -10.05 -3.51 -2.55
C LEU A 137 -11.28 -3.81 -3.43
N ARG A 138 -12.49 -3.46 -2.96
CA ARG A 138 -13.71 -3.57 -3.75
C ARG A 138 -13.67 -2.67 -4.98
N MET A 139 -13.20 -1.44 -4.83
CA MET A 139 -13.07 -0.49 -5.95
C MET A 139 -12.15 -1.01 -7.05
N LEU A 140 -11.02 -1.65 -6.69
CA LEU A 140 -10.10 -2.27 -7.65
C LEU A 140 -10.74 -3.43 -8.43
N ILE A 141 -11.51 -4.27 -7.73
CA ILE A 141 -12.19 -5.42 -8.33
C ILE A 141 -13.33 -4.96 -9.25
N ASP A 142 -14.18 -4.06 -8.78
CA ASP A 142 -15.33 -3.55 -9.55
C ASP A 142 -14.91 -2.77 -10.80
N ALA A 143 -13.73 -2.11 -10.75
CA ALA A 143 -13.14 -1.44 -11.90
C ALA A 143 -12.49 -2.41 -12.91
N GLY A 144 -12.31 -3.68 -12.54
CA GLY A 144 -11.61 -4.69 -13.35
C GLY A 144 -10.08 -4.50 -13.38
N ASP A 145 -9.54 -3.72 -12.46
CA ASP A 145 -8.09 -3.53 -12.32
C ASP A 145 -7.40 -4.81 -11.81
N VAL A 146 -8.13 -5.63 -11.04
CA VAL A 146 -7.68 -6.90 -10.48
C VAL A 146 -8.79 -7.95 -10.57
N ASP A 147 -8.45 -9.18 -11.01
CA ASP A 147 -9.36 -10.32 -10.91
C ASP A 147 -9.44 -10.77 -9.44
N PRO A 148 -10.62 -10.95 -8.85
CA PRO A 148 -10.75 -11.42 -7.46
C PRO A 148 -10.03 -12.74 -7.19
N LYS A 149 -9.85 -13.60 -8.20
CA LYS A 149 -9.08 -14.84 -8.08
C LYS A 149 -7.57 -14.63 -7.93
N ASP A 150 -7.08 -13.43 -8.28
CA ASP A 150 -5.69 -13.01 -8.12
C ASP A 150 -5.47 -12.22 -6.82
N VAL A 151 -6.53 -12.05 -6.01
CA VAL A 151 -6.47 -11.46 -4.68
C VAL A 151 -6.24 -12.55 -3.63
N THR A 152 -5.32 -12.25 -2.70
CA THR A 152 -5.14 -13.01 -1.46
C THR A 152 -5.28 -12.03 -0.31
N LEU A 153 -6.38 -12.14 0.45
CA LEU A 153 -6.70 -11.31 1.62
C LEU A 153 -6.22 -12.03 2.87
N LEU A 154 -5.19 -11.52 3.54
CA LEU A 154 -4.58 -12.15 4.70
C LEU A 154 -4.84 -11.35 5.97
N GLY A 155 -5.23 -12.04 7.03
CA GLY A 155 -5.42 -11.44 8.36
C GLY A 155 -6.80 -10.88 8.63
N ALA A 156 -7.69 -10.85 7.63
CA ALA A 156 -9.05 -10.33 7.77
C ALA A 156 -9.82 -11.12 8.84
N ARG A 157 -10.26 -10.39 9.86
CA ARG A 157 -10.92 -10.96 11.06
C ARG A 157 -12.05 -10.07 11.60
N ASN A 158 -12.10 -8.82 11.17
CA ASN A 158 -13.21 -7.89 11.44
C ASN A 158 -13.88 -7.55 10.09
N LEU A 159 -14.82 -8.39 9.69
CA LEU A 159 -15.54 -8.32 8.42
C LEU A 159 -17.00 -7.96 8.65
N ASP A 160 -17.49 -7.01 7.87
CA ASP A 160 -18.93 -6.77 7.76
C ASP A 160 -19.62 -7.94 7.01
N PRO A 161 -20.90 -8.26 7.31
CA PRO A 161 -21.59 -9.34 6.61
C PRO A 161 -21.55 -9.24 5.07
N PRO A 162 -21.74 -8.07 4.44
CA PRO A 162 -21.62 -7.96 2.98
C PRO A 162 -20.23 -8.27 2.42
N GLU A 163 -19.16 -8.02 3.19
CA GLU A 163 -17.80 -8.38 2.80
C GLU A 163 -17.59 -9.89 2.83
N THR A 164 -18.09 -10.54 3.88
CA THR A 164 -18.05 -12.01 4.00
C THR A 164 -18.76 -12.68 2.83
N ASP A 165 -19.96 -12.19 2.47
CA ASP A 165 -20.73 -12.69 1.34
C ASP A 165 -19.96 -12.49 0.02
N PHE A 166 -19.37 -11.31 -0.18
CA PHE A 166 -18.60 -11.02 -1.39
C PHE A 166 -17.33 -11.86 -1.51
N ILE A 167 -16.59 -12.08 -0.41
CA ILE A 167 -15.41 -12.96 -0.39
C ILE A 167 -15.79 -14.36 -0.90
N ALA A 168 -16.91 -14.90 -0.41
CA ALA A 168 -17.37 -16.23 -0.80
C ALA A 168 -17.84 -16.27 -2.26
N GLU A 169 -18.62 -15.27 -2.71
CA GLU A 169 -19.13 -15.17 -4.08
C GLU A 169 -18.02 -15.00 -5.11
N ALA A 170 -17.09 -14.08 -4.86
CA ALA A 170 -16.00 -13.76 -5.75
C ALA A 170 -14.84 -14.79 -5.71
N GLY A 171 -14.83 -15.65 -4.70
CA GLY A 171 -13.80 -16.67 -4.50
C GLY A 171 -12.43 -16.08 -4.11
N ILE A 172 -12.45 -15.00 -3.33
CA ILE A 172 -11.24 -14.38 -2.77
C ILE A 172 -10.59 -15.32 -1.76
N ARG A 173 -9.30 -15.55 -1.90
CA ARG A 173 -8.56 -16.44 -1.00
C ARG A 173 -8.17 -15.70 0.29
N GLN A 174 -8.32 -16.39 1.42
CA GLN A 174 -7.90 -15.88 2.73
C GLN A 174 -6.67 -16.60 3.28
N GLU A 175 -6.03 -17.42 2.47
CA GLU A 175 -4.79 -18.12 2.79
C GLU A 175 -3.80 -18.00 1.64
N LEU A 176 -2.50 -18.06 1.96
CA LEU A 176 -1.47 -18.09 0.94
C LEU A 176 -1.63 -19.32 0.06
N GLY A 177 -1.61 -19.11 -1.24
CA GLY A 177 -1.70 -20.13 -2.27
C GLY A 177 -0.85 -19.73 -3.48
N PRO A 178 -1.06 -20.36 -4.64
CA PRO A 178 -0.38 -19.96 -5.86
C PRO A 178 -0.66 -18.48 -6.18
N LEU A 179 0.41 -17.70 -6.37
CA LEU A 179 0.35 -16.28 -6.72
C LEU A 179 0.73 -16.10 -8.20
N PRO A 180 0.21 -15.06 -8.87
CA PRO A 180 0.74 -14.64 -10.17
C PRO A 180 2.24 -14.28 -10.09
N ASP A 181 2.93 -14.31 -11.25
CA ASP A 181 4.36 -13.98 -11.35
C ASP A 181 4.68 -12.54 -10.91
N ARG A 182 3.70 -11.67 -10.99
CA ARG A 182 3.81 -10.25 -10.57
C ARG A 182 2.79 -9.97 -9.51
N ILE A 183 3.26 -9.54 -8.36
CA ILE A 183 2.39 -9.21 -7.23
C ILE A 183 2.64 -7.78 -6.74
N TYR A 184 1.58 -7.17 -6.24
CA TYR A 184 1.62 -5.98 -5.40
C TYR A 184 1.25 -6.38 -3.97
N VAL A 185 1.95 -5.83 -2.97
CA VAL A 185 1.65 -6.07 -1.55
C VAL A 185 1.07 -4.79 -0.95
N ALA A 186 -0.19 -4.85 -0.57
CA ALA A 186 -0.87 -3.84 0.23
C ALA A 186 -0.85 -4.30 1.69
N LEU A 187 -0.28 -3.50 2.58
CA LEU A 187 -0.19 -3.79 4.00
C LEU A 187 -0.86 -2.67 4.79
N ASP A 188 -2.05 -2.95 5.33
CA ASP A 188 -2.57 -2.17 6.43
C ASP A 188 -1.92 -2.63 7.74
N LEU A 189 -1.41 -1.67 8.51
CA LEU A 189 -0.67 -1.97 9.74
C LEU A 189 -1.56 -2.52 10.86
N ASP A 190 -2.88 -2.45 10.70
CA ASP A 190 -3.83 -3.02 11.68
C ASP A 190 -3.94 -4.55 11.59
N VAL A 191 -3.36 -5.17 10.56
CA VAL A 191 -3.23 -6.63 10.46
C VAL A 191 -2.46 -7.21 11.65
N ILE A 192 -1.51 -6.44 12.20
CA ILE A 192 -0.59 -6.88 13.26
C ILE A 192 -1.25 -6.88 14.65
N LEU A 193 -0.66 -7.64 15.56
CA LEU A 193 -1.06 -7.65 16.97
C LEU A 193 -0.95 -6.22 17.57
N PRO A 194 -2.03 -5.70 18.20
CA PRO A 194 -2.01 -4.39 18.84
C PRO A 194 -0.88 -4.24 19.86
N GLY A 195 -0.13 -3.13 19.77
CA GLY A 195 1.01 -2.82 20.65
C GLY A 195 2.38 -3.07 20.04
N ASP A 196 2.48 -3.85 18.95
CA ASP A 196 3.73 -4.05 18.23
C ASP A 196 4.09 -2.84 17.36
N LEU A 197 3.07 -2.20 16.76
CA LEU A 197 3.15 -0.92 16.06
C LEU A 197 2.13 0.07 16.61
N ASP A 198 2.30 1.34 16.27
CA ASP A 198 1.31 2.38 16.58
C ASP A 198 0.33 2.47 15.40
N ILE A 199 -0.90 2.02 15.62
CA ILE A 199 -1.93 1.75 14.60
C ILE A 199 -3.11 2.68 14.83
N PHE A 200 -3.76 3.15 13.75
CA PHE A 200 -4.91 4.04 13.84
C PHE A 200 -6.16 3.32 14.36
N MET A 201 -6.48 2.15 13.80
CA MET A 201 -7.61 1.30 14.23
C MET A 201 -7.09 -0.08 14.64
N PRO A 202 -6.58 -0.25 15.86
CA PRO A 202 -6.04 -1.53 16.28
C PRO A 202 -7.15 -2.57 16.47
N GLU A 203 -7.03 -3.71 15.79
CA GLU A 203 -7.96 -4.83 15.90
C GLU A 203 -7.38 -5.96 16.76
N PRO A 204 -8.16 -6.56 17.69
CA PRO A 204 -7.67 -7.66 18.51
C PRO A 204 -7.19 -8.87 17.69
N GLY A 205 -6.12 -9.52 18.15
CA GLY A 205 -5.51 -10.65 17.43
C GLY A 205 -4.53 -10.17 16.36
N GLY A 206 -4.27 -11.02 15.36
CA GLY A 206 -3.27 -10.78 14.32
C GLY A 206 -1.90 -11.36 14.68
N PRO A 207 -0.98 -11.42 13.70
CA PRO A 207 0.37 -11.92 13.92
C PRO A 207 1.21 -10.94 14.73
N ALA A 208 2.15 -11.46 15.54
CA ALA A 208 3.18 -10.64 16.12
C ALA A 208 4.12 -10.09 15.03
N PHE A 209 4.89 -9.02 15.33
CA PHE A 209 5.76 -8.35 14.36
C PHE A 209 6.70 -9.34 13.63
N GLY A 210 7.36 -10.25 14.36
CA GLY A 210 8.26 -11.23 13.75
C GLY A 210 7.56 -12.28 12.89
N GLU A 211 6.30 -12.60 13.19
CA GLU A 211 5.48 -13.50 12.37
C GLU A 211 5.08 -12.82 11.06
N LEU A 212 4.65 -11.55 11.13
CA LEU A 212 4.37 -10.76 9.94
C LEU A 212 5.62 -10.61 9.06
N GLU A 213 6.78 -10.26 9.67
CA GLU A 213 8.07 -10.15 8.97
C GLU A 213 8.40 -11.46 8.23
N ALA A 214 8.18 -12.63 8.87
CA ALA A 214 8.41 -13.93 8.24
C ALA A 214 7.43 -14.22 7.08
N VAL A 215 6.16 -13.83 7.21
CA VAL A 215 5.18 -13.92 6.11
C VAL A 215 5.65 -13.10 4.91
N LEU A 216 6.07 -11.84 5.13
CA LEU A 216 6.53 -10.97 4.06
C LEU A 216 7.80 -11.50 3.38
N GLN A 217 8.74 -12.07 4.14
CA GLN A 217 9.95 -12.71 3.60
C GLN A 217 9.65 -13.94 2.74
N GLY A 218 8.54 -14.63 3.01
CA GLY A 218 8.09 -15.79 2.24
C GLY A 218 7.40 -15.45 0.91
N LEU A 219 7.04 -14.18 0.68
CA LEU A 219 6.41 -13.76 -0.57
C LEU A 219 7.43 -13.65 -1.71
N PRO A 220 7.02 -13.89 -2.96
CA PRO A 220 7.81 -13.50 -4.12
C PRO A 220 8.11 -12.00 -4.09
N ALA A 221 9.25 -11.59 -4.65
CA ALA A 221 9.62 -10.17 -4.72
C ALA A 221 8.51 -9.37 -5.45
N PRO A 222 7.86 -8.41 -4.78
CA PRO A 222 6.76 -7.66 -5.38
C PRO A 222 7.25 -6.63 -6.40
N ILE A 223 6.41 -6.32 -7.39
CA ILE A 223 6.65 -5.23 -8.34
C ILE A 223 6.37 -3.85 -7.73
N GLY A 224 5.76 -3.81 -6.57
CA GLY A 224 5.49 -2.64 -5.75
C GLY A 224 4.83 -3.06 -4.46
N ALA A 225 4.88 -2.20 -3.45
CA ALA A 225 4.18 -2.40 -2.19
C ALA A 225 3.74 -1.07 -1.57
N GLY A 226 2.93 -1.14 -0.52
CA GLY A 226 2.57 0.05 0.26
C GLY A 226 2.15 -0.30 1.67
N PHE A 227 2.32 0.66 2.57
CA PHE A 227 1.93 0.59 3.97
C PHE A 227 0.96 1.72 4.30
N THR A 228 -0.10 1.38 5.01
CA THR A 228 -1.22 2.27 5.39
C THR A 228 -1.69 1.98 6.82
N GLY A 229 -2.69 2.71 7.32
CA GLY A 229 -3.35 2.42 8.60
C GLY A 229 -2.54 2.73 9.86
N GLY A 230 -1.31 3.20 9.73
CA GLY A 230 -0.45 3.52 10.86
C GLY A 230 -0.66 4.90 11.45
N LEU A 231 0.04 5.15 12.56
CA LEU A 231 0.23 6.47 13.13
C LEU A 231 1.68 6.91 12.97
N ARG A 232 1.90 8.21 12.82
CA ARG A 232 3.26 8.73 12.82
C ARG A 232 3.87 8.61 14.21
N SER A 233 4.94 7.83 14.33
CA SER A 233 5.66 7.63 15.59
C SER A 233 7.11 7.22 15.36
N GLU A 234 7.96 7.46 16.37
CA GLU A 234 9.36 6.98 16.34
C GLU A 234 9.45 5.45 16.27
N ARG A 235 8.50 4.74 16.89
CA ARG A 235 8.41 3.28 16.84
C ARG A 235 8.19 2.81 15.39
N ASN A 236 7.19 3.36 14.70
CA ASN A 236 6.89 3.00 13.32
C ASN A 236 8.04 3.41 12.39
N GLU A 237 8.64 4.61 12.57
CA GLU A 237 9.80 5.04 11.79
C GLU A 237 11.00 4.08 11.95
N ALA A 238 11.16 3.45 13.12
CA ALA A 238 12.23 2.49 13.38
C ALA A 238 11.93 1.07 12.85
N LEU A 239 10.67 0.63 12.88
CA LEU A 239 10.29 -0.75 12.59
C LEU A 239 9.82 -0.98 11.15
N LEU A 240 9.15 -0.02 10.51
CA LEU A 240 8.67 -0.18 9.12
C LEU A 240 9.79 -0.47 8.11
N PRO A 241 11.02 0.06 8.25
CA PRO A 241 12.12 -0.34 7.39
C PRO A 241 12.42 -1.84 7.39
N ARG A 242 12.16 -2.55 8.49
CA ARG A 242 12.36 -4.00 8.55
C ARG A 242 11.31 -4.75 7.74
N LEU A 243 10.03 -4.34 7.82
CA LEU A 243 8.96 -4.94 7.01
C LEU A 243 9.18 -4.68 5.52
N ALA A 244 9.62 -3.47 5.15
CA ALA A 244 9.94 -3.16 3.76
C ALA A 244 11.16 -3.95 3.26
N ALA A 245 12.20 -4.11 4.07
CA ALA A 245 13.35 -4.96 3.74
C ALA A 245 12.96 -6.43 3.58
N ALA A 246 11.99 -6.93 4.36
CA ALA A 246 11.44 -8.27 4.20
C ALA A 246 10.79 -8.49 2.82
N LEU A 247 10.25 -7.44 2.20
CA LEU A 247 9.74 -7.42 0.82
C LEU A 247 10.83 -7.15 -0.24
N GLY A 248 12.07 -6.97 0.18
CA GLY A 248 13.20 -6.63 -0.70
C GLY A 248 13.15 -5.20 -1.25
N LEU A 249 12.52 -4.27 -0.52
CA LEU A 249 12.42 -2.84 -0.85
C LEU A 249 13.57 -2.04 -0.28
#